data_0fb7ad19900e90bbd92096f68a4bddc1
#
_entry.id   0fb7ad19900e90bbd92096f68a4bddc1
#
_cell.length_a   1.000
_cell.length_b   1.000
_cell.length_c   1.000
_cell.angle_alpha   90.00
_cell.angle_beta   90.00
_cell.angle_gamma   90.00
#
_symmetry.space_group_name_H-M   'P 1'
#
loop_
_entity.id
_entity.type
_entity.pdbx_description
1 polymer ?
#
loop_
_entity_poly.entity_id
_entity_poly.type
_entity_poly.pdbx_seq_one_letter_code
_entity_poly.pdbx_strand_id
1 'polypeptide(L)'
;AQIVDYVQIMTYDMRGGFTHETGHHAALRASQNDNSGLNTVDMVSLFHQSWVPTERLVIGEAFYSRQWTGVKNQNNGLFQPAESVGEYGPAYSEITPEFIRQGGYQKLWDADAQASYLWNGETFISYESPEAIALKCRYVKEAGLAGIMYWEHGCDRTHELLRVIGRGFA
;
A
#
# COMPACT_ATOMS: atom_id res chain seq x y z
N ALA A 1 0.19 10.51 -23.40
CA ALA A 1 1.27 11.30 -22.78
C ALA A 1 1.70 12.55 -23.56
N GLN A 2 1.16 12.80 -24.76
CA GLN A 2 1.48 14.04 -25.51
C GLN A 2 0.69 15.27 -25.03
N ILE A 3 -0.38 15.07 -24.26
CA ILE A 3 -1.32 16.14 -23.86
C ILE A 3 -1.13 16.53 -22.39
N VAL A 4 -0.64 15.61 -21.54
CA VAL A 4 -0.47 15.83 -20.09
C VAL A 4 1.00 15.79 -19.71
N ASP A 5 1.36 16.55 -18.67
CA ASP A 5 2.73 16.60 -18.15
C ASP A 5 3.04 15.36 -17.29
N TYR A 6 2.07 14.91 -16.49
CA TYR A 6 2.21 13.76 -15.59
C TYR A 6 1.01 12.83 -15.67
N VAL A 7 1.27 11.54 -15.40
CA VAL A 7 0.26 10.51 -15.18
C VAL A 7 0.41 10.02 -13.74
N GLN A 8 -0.59 10.28 -12.91
CA GLN A 8 -0.63 9.81 -11.53
C GLN A 8 -1.34 8.46 -11.48
N ILE A 9 -0.59 7.43 -11.14
CA ILE A 9 -1.11 6.07 -11.01
C ILE A 9 -1.54 5.90 -9.55
N MET A 10 -2.81 5.58 -9.33
CA MET A 10 -3.32 5.24 -8.00
C MET A 10 -2.89 3.83 -7.62
N THR A 11 -1.60 3.66 -7.22
CA THR A 11 -0.99 2.39 -6.84
C THR A 11 -1.40 1.97 -5.42
N TYR A 12 -2.69 2.10 -5.14
CA TYR A 12 -3.39 1.70 -3.93
C TYR A 12 -4.80 1.19 -4.29
N ASP A 13 -5.51 0.64 -3.32
CA ASP A 13 -6.80 -0.05 -3.53
C ASP A 13 -6.73 -1.20 -4.54
N MET A 14 -5.54 -1.74 -4.76
CA MET A 14 -5.33 -2.87 -5.67
C MET A 14 -6.03 -4.13 -5.17
N ARG A 15 -6.16 -4.30 -3.84
CA ARG A 15 -7.10 -5.19 -3.17
C ARG A 15 -7.95 -4.35 -2.21
N GLY A 16 -9.25 -4.58 -2.18
CA GLY A 16 -10.13 -3.70 -1.39
C GLY A 16 -11.61 -4.06 -1.49
N GLY A 17 -12.49 -3.07 -1.62
CA GLY A 17 -13.94 -3.20 -1.53
C GLY A 17 -14.63 -4.11 -2.56
N PHE A 18 -13.88 -4.71 -3.47
CA PHE A 18 -14.36 -5.63 -4.50
C PHE A 18 -13.94 -7.08 -4.28
N THR A 19 -13.21 -7.39 -3.18
CA THR A 19 -12.73 -8.74 -2.92
C THR A 19 -12.94 -9.19 -1.48
N HIS A 20 -13.38 -10.44 -1.30
CA HIS A 20 -13.44 -11.15 -0.03
C HIS A 20 -12.14 -11.91 0.29
N GLU A 21 -11.10 -11.74 -0.51
CA GLU A 21 -9.76 -12.26 -0.24
C GLU A 21 -8.87 -11.14 0.27
N THR A 22 -8.21 -11.39 1.38
CA THR A 22 -7.24 -10.44 1.97
C THR A 22 -6.00 -10.29 1.09
N GLY A 23 -5.29 -9.20 1.27
CA GLY A 23 -4.01 -8.95 0.62
C GLY A 23 -3.58 -7.51 0.76
N HIS A 24 -2.41 -7.20 0.21
CA HIS A 24 -1.90 -5.84 0.27
C HIS A 24 -2.64 -4.94 -0.70
N HIS A 25 -3.15 -3.81 -0.21
CA HIS A 25 -3.85 -2.85 -1.07
C HIS A 25 -2.90 -1.89 -1.78
N ALA A 26 -1.65 -1.80 -1.33
CA ALA A 26 -0.66 -0.85 -1.85
C ALA A 26 0.77 -1.41 -1.82
N ALA A 27 0.95 -2.69 -2.17
CA ALA A 27 2.27 -3.33 -2.18
C ALA A 27 3.22 -2.68 -3.19
N LEU A 28 4.52 -2.62 -2.86
CA LEU A 28 5.53 -2.21 -3.84
C LEU A 28 5.77 -3.30 -4.88
N ARG A 29 5.85 -4.57 -4.45
CA ARG A 29 6.13 -5.74 -5.30
C ARG A 29 5.10 -6.85 -5.06
N ALA A 30 5.17 -7.89 -5.85
CA ALA A 30 4.36 -9.09 -5.63
C ALA A 30 4.83 -9.85 -4.38
N SER A 31 3.88 -10.35 -3.57
CA SER A 31 4.16 -11.35 -2.55
C SER A 31 4.58 -12.68 -3.18
N GLN A 32 5.16 -13.57 -2.39
CA GLN A 32 5.47 -14.91 -2.83
C GLN A 32 4.23 -15.59 -3.42
N ASN A 33 4.36 -16.11 -4.64
CA ASN A 33 3.29 -16.78 -5.40
C ASN A 33 2.08 -15.89 -5.77
N ASP A 34 2.14 -14.57 -5.57
CA ASP A 34 1.13 -13.65 -6.09
C ASP A 34 1.45 -13.29 -7.55
N ASN A 35 0.69 -13.85 -8.48
CA ASN A 35 0.82 -13.58 -9.91
C ASN A 35 -0.28 -12.64 -10.43
N SER A 36 -0.96 -11.90 -9.53
CA SER A 36 -2.07 -11.03 -9.91
C SER A 36 -1.64 -9.79 -10.69
N GLY A 37 -0.37 -9.37 -10.55
CA GLY A 37 0.12 -8.10 -11.08
C GLY A 37 -0.38 -6.87 -10.29
N LEU A 38 -1.04 -7.10 -9.14
CA LEU A 38 -1.62 -6.03 -8.31
C LEU A 38 -0.58 -5.48 -7.33
N ASN A 39 0.45 -4.84 -7.87
CA ASN A 39 1.50 -4.14 -7.11
C ASN A 39 2.03 -2.94 -7.88
N THR A 40 2.73 -2.05 -7.20
CA THR A 40 3.22 -0.79 -7.77
C THR A 40 4.16 -0.99 -8.96
N VAL A 41 5.11 -1.93 -8.86
CA VAL A 41 6.12 -2.18 -9.91
C VAL A 41 5.47 -2.66 -11.20
N ASP A 42 4.53 -3.61 -11.10
CA ASP A 42 3.82 -4.14 -12.27
C ASP A 42 2.90 -3.10 -12.90
N MET A 43 2.24 -2.27 -12.08
CA MET A 43 1.43 -1.15 -12.60
C MET A 43 2.29 -0.12 -13.35
N VAL A 44 3.45 0.27 -12.80
CA VAL A 44 4.40 1.17 -13.50
C VAL A 44 4.84 0.55 -14.83
N SER A 45 5.18 -0.74 -14.84
CA SER A 45 5.56 -1.47 -16.05
C SER A 45 4.45 -1.47 -17.10
N LEU A 46 3.19 -1.70 -16.68
CA LEU A 46 2.03 -1.68 -17.56
C LEU A 46 1.85 -0.31 -18.25
N PHE A 47 1.96 0.78 -17.47
CA PHE A 47 1.83 2.14 -18.04
C PHE A 47 3.01 2.48 -18.95
N HIS A 48 4.24 2.07 -18.60
CA HIS A 48 5.40 2.27 -19.46
C HIS A 48 5.26 1.51 -20.81
N GLN A 49 4.82 0.26 -20.77
CA GLN A 49 4.53 -0.55 -21.98
C GLN A 49 3.40 0.06 -22.80
N SER A 50 2.51 0.84 -22.18
CA SER A 50 1.45 1.60 -22.84
C SER A 50 1.92 2.97 -23.36
N TRP A 51 3.23 3.14 -23.60
CA TRP A 51 3.87 4.34 -24.18
C TRP A 51 3.83 5.59 -23.28
N VAL A 52 3.73 5.43 -21.96
CA VAL A 52 3.93 6.53 -21.02
C VAL A 52 5.41 6.55 -20.59
N PRO A 53 6.16 7.63 -20.85
CA PRO A 53 7.55 7.74 -20.39
C PRO A 53 7.64 7.67 -18.86
N THR A 54 8.62 6.95 -18.33
CA THR A 54 8.78 6.76 -16.87
C THR A 54 8.93 8.07 -16.12
N GLU A 55 9.63 9.04 -16.69
CA GLU A 55 9.82 10.39 -16.14
C GLU A 55 8.54 11.23 -16.07
N ARG A 56 7.40 10.71 -16.54
CA ARG A 56 6.07 11.31 -16.38
C ARG A 56 5.14 10.53 -15.45
N LEU A 57 5.59 9.37 -14.98
CA LEU A 57 4.80 8.54 -14.06
C LEU A 57 5.01 8.99 -12.61
N VAL A 58 3.91 9.18 -11.90
CA VAL A 58 3.87 9.44 -10.46
C VAL A 58 3.13 8.30 -9.80
N ILE A 59 3.72 7.64 -8.83
CA ILE A 59 3.04 6.59 -8.05
C ILE A 59 2.25 7.17 -6.89
N GLY A 60 1.21 6.45 -6.46
CA GLY A 60 0.32 6.87 -5.37
C GLY A 60 0.55 6.09 -4.09
N GLU A 61 0.48 6.80 -2.96
CA GLU A 61 0.57 6.24 -1.62
C GLU A 61 -0.75 6.43 -0.87
N ALA A 62 -1.18 5.40 -0.13
CA ALA A 62 -2.37 5.48 0.69
C ALA A 62 -2.01 5.80 2.14
N PHE A 63 -2.45 6.94 2.64
CA PHE A 63 -2.31 7.28 4.07
C PHE A 63 -3.47 6.73 4.91
N TYR A 64 -4.29 5.85 4.34
CA TYR A 64 -5.36 5.09 4.95
C TYR A 64 -5.10 3.58 4.80
N SER A 65 -5.90 2.78 5.44
CA SER A 65 -5.80 1.32 5.36
C SER A 65 -7.04 0.68 4.72
N ARG A 66 -6.90 -0.58 4.31
CA ARG A 66 -8.00 -1.49 4.00
C ARG A 66 -8.04 -2.60 5.03
N GLN A 67 -9.25 -2.98 5.45
CA GLN A 67 -9.43 -4.04 6.45
C GLN A 67 -10.45 -5.08 6.00
N TRP A 68 -10.21 -6.32 6.40
CA TRP A 68 -11.13 -7.45 6.25
C TRP A 68 -11.39 -8.06 7.61
N THR A 69 -12.63 -8.48 7.85
CA THR A 69 -13.08 -9.15 9.08
C THR A 69 -13.59 -10.55 8.78
N GLY A 70 -13.65 -11.42 9.79
CA GLY A 70 -14.01 -12.82 9.60
C GLY A 70 -13.02 -13.56 8.72
N VAL A 71 -11.73 -13.22 8.85
CA VAL A 71 -10.66 -13.78 8.02
C VAL A 71 -10.27 -15.15 8.56
N LYS A 72 -10.13 -16.12 7.65
CA LYS A 72 -9.65 -17.45 8.02
C LYS A 72 -8.26 -17.39 8.66
N ASN A 73 -8.13 -17.95 9.88
CA ASN A 73 -6.89 -17.92 10.64
C ASN A 73 -5.86 -18.93 10.08
N GLN A 74 -5.28 -18.58 8.94
CA GLN A 74 -4.18 -19.27 8.28
C GLN A 74 -3.24 -18.21 7.67
N ASN A 75 -1.96 -18.52 7.53
CA ASN A 75 -0.94 -17.67 6.92
C ASN A 75 -0.96 -16.21 7.47
N ASN A 76 -1.17 -16.04 8.77
CA ASN A 76 -1.34 -14.73 9.40
C ASN A 76 -2.39 -13.85 8.71
N GLY A 77 -3.43 -14.45 8.17
CA GLY A 77 -4.52 -13.77 7.47
C GLY A 77 -4.20 -13.31 6.06
N LEU A 78 -2.98 -13.49 5.55
CA LEU A 78 -2.58 -13.05 4.21
C LEU A 78 -3.09 -14.03 3.14
N PHE A 79 -3.73 -13.50 2.08
CA PHE A 79 -4.37 -14.25 0.99
C PHE A 79 -5.37 -15.30 1.50
N GLN A 80 -6.20 -14.88 2.44
CA GLN A 80 -7.23 -15.73 3.01
C GLN A 80 -8.63 -15.22 2.67
N PRO A 81 -9.61 -16.12 2.53
CA PRO A 81 -11.01 -15.72 2.43
C PRO A 81 -11.45 -15.02 3.71
N ALA A 82 -12.30 -14.00 3.55
CA ALA A 82 -12.88 -13.19 4.60
C ALA A 82 -14.40 -13.10 4.44
N GLU A 83 -15.12 -12.85 5.53
CA GLU A 83 -16.56 -12.59 5.50
C GLU A 83 -16.87 -11.23 4.90
N SER A 84 -16.08 -10.20 5.24
CA SER A 84 -16.22 -8.87 4.64
C SER A 84 -15.41 -8.73 3.35
N VAL A 85 -15.74 -7.72 2.54
CA VAL A 85 -14.83 -7.17 1.53
C VAL A 85 -13.78 -6.30 2.19
N GLY A 86 -12.76 -5.85 1.44
CA GLY A 86 -11.71 -4.94 1.93
C GLY A 86 -12.25 -3.52 2.14
N GLU A 87 -12.95 -3.29 3.23
CA GLU A 87 -13.50 -1.98 3.59
C GLU A 87 -12.40 -0.97 3.94
N TYR A 88 -12.77 0.31 4.06
CA TYR A 88 -11.87 1.30 4.64
C TYR A 88 -11.61 0.97 6.11
N GLY A 89 -10.35 0.85 6.45
CA GLY A 89 -9.88 0.68 7.82
C GLY A 89 -9.46 2.03 8.43
N PRO A 90 -8.71 2.00 9.56
CA PRO A 90 -8.23 3.21 10.22
C PRO A 90 -7.31 4.03 9.31
N ALA A 91 -7.37 5.37 9.46
CA ALA A 91 -6.35 6.27 8.92
C ALA A 91 -4.98 5.95 9.54
N TYR A 92 -3.88 6.28 8.84
CA TYR A 92 -2.54 5.99 9.35
C TYR A 92 -2.32 6.53 10.78
N SER A 93 -2.73 7.77 11.04
CA SER A 93 -2.59 8.40 12.37
C SER A 93 -3.46 7.76 13.48
N GLU A 94 -4.38 6.87 13.12
CA GLU A 94 -5.21 6.10 14.07
C GLU A 94 -4.58 4.74 14.40
N ILE A 95 -3.61 4.27 13.61
CA ILE A 95 -2.85 3.05 13.87
C ILE A 95 -1.79 3.31 14.95
N THR A 96 -2.25 3.68 16.13
CA THR A 96 -1.41 4.00 17.28
C THR A 96 -0.95 2.74 18.02
N PRO A 97 0.10 2.82 18.88
CA PRO A 97 0.45 1.72 19.75
C PRO A 97 -0.72 1.25 20.63
N GLU A 98 -1.59 2.17 21.03
CA GLU A 98 -2.79 1.86 21.81
C GLU A 98 -3.82 1.08 20.97
N PHE A 99 -4.11 1.52 19.75
CA PHE A 99 -4.98 0.80 18.81
C PHE A 99 -4.50 -0.64 18.59
N ILE A 100 -3.20 -0.82 18.36
CA ILE A 100 -2.58 -2.13 18.12
C ILE A 100 -2.72 -3.02 19.36
N ARG A 101 -2.42 -2.48 20.55
CA ARG A 101 -2.50 -3.21 21.80
C ARG A 101 -3.95 -3.60 22.16
N GLN A 102 -4.89 -2.68 22.04
CA GLN A 102 -6.31 -2.92 22.35
C GLN A 102 -6.96 -3.92 21.39
N GLY A 103 -6.62 -3.84 20.11
CA GLY A 103 -7.12 -4.76 19.08
C GLY A 103 -6.40 -6.12 19.05
N GLY A 104 -5.37 -6.31 19.89
CA GLY A 104 -4.58 -7.55 19.90
C GLY A 104 -3.78 -7.77 18.60
N TYR A 105 -3.51 -6.71 17.86
CA TYR A 105 -2.83 -6.81 16.57
C TYR A 105 -1.33 -7.07 16.70
N GLN A 106 -0.82 -7.93 15.83
CA GLN A 106 0.59 -8.07 15.54
C GLN A 106 0.92 -7.20 14.32
N LYS A 107 2.04 -6.47 14.37
CA LYS A 107 2.63 -5.81 13.19
C LYS A 107 3.44 -6.84 12.41
N LEU A 108 3.11 -7.03 11.17
CA LEU A 108 3.76 -7.99 10.30
C LEU A 108 4.29 -7.29 9.03
N TRP A 109 5.32 -7.88 8.46
CA TRP A 109 6.00 -7.42 7.26
C TRP A 109 6.08 -8.53 6.24
N ASP A 110 5.60 -8.28 5.03
CA ASP A 110 5.83 -9.14 3.87
C ASP A 110 7.08 -8.65 3.15
N ALA A 111 8.16 -9.40 3.26
CA ALA A 111 9.46 -9.03 2.72
C ALA A 111 9.49 -9.04 1.18
N ASP A 112 8.74 -9.93 0.54
CA ASP A 112 8.66 -10.01 -0.91
C ASP A 112 7.84 -8.85 -1.47
N ALA A 113 6.66 -8.59 -0.89
CA ALA A 113 5.78 -7.47 -1.27
C ALA A 113 6.33 -6.10 -0.85
N GLN A 114 7.24 -6.07 0.13
CA GLN A 114 7.70 -4.86 0.81
C GLN A 114 6.51 -4.04 1.35
N ALA A 115 5.64 -4.72 2.06
CA ALA A 115 4.39 -4.17 2.56
C ALA A 115 4.10 -4.56 4.01
N SER A 116 3.48 -3.64 4.75
CA SER A 116 3.09 -3.82 6.14
C SER A 116 1.63 -4.23 6.27
N TYR A 117 1.32 -5.02 7.29
CA TYR A 117 -0.04 -5.34 7.66
C TYR A 117 -0.17 -5.64 9.15
N LEU A 118 -1.41 -5.58 9.64
CA LEU A 118 -1.76 -5.95 11.01
C LEU A 118 -2.64 -7.21 10.97
N TRP A 119 -2.44 -8.08 11.94
CA TRP A 119 -3.20 -9.32 12.11
C TRP A 119 -3.49 -9.60 13.59
N ASN A 120 -4.73 -10.00 13.93
CA ASN A 120 -5.11 -10.37 15.30
C ASN A 120 -5.78 -11.74 15.43
N GLY A 121 -5.75 -12.56 14.36
CA GLY A 121 -6.41 -13.88 14.33
C GLY A 121 -7.77 -13.90 13.63
N GLU A 122 -8.37 -12.73 13.38
CA GLU A 122 -9.68 -12.56 12.77
C GLU A 122 -9.76 -11.38 11.79
N THR A 123 -9.05 -10.29 12.09
CA THR A 123 -9.05 -9.06 11.29
C THR A 123 -7.68 -8.84 10.66
N PHE A 124 -7.67 -8.63 9.36
CA PHE A 124 -6.49 -8.26 8.56
C PHE A 124 -6.58 -6.80 8.15
N ILE A 125 -5.52 -6.01 8.39
CA ILE A 125 -5.44 -4.60 7.97
C ILE A 125 -4.18 -4.40 7.13
N SER A 126 -4.36 -4.06 5.85
CA SER A 126 -3.26 -3.63 4.98
C SER A 126 -3.09 -2.12 5.08
N TYR A 127 -1.86 -1.64 5.32
CA TYR A 127 -1.57 -0.21 5.49
C TYR A 127 -0.14 0.13 5.06
N GLU A 128 0.12 1.41 4.82
CA GLU A 128 1.46 1.92 4.53
C GLU A 128 2.19 2.28 5.82
N SER A 129 3.40 1.75 5.96
CA SER A 129 4.31 2.13 7.06
C SER A 129 5.41 3.07 6.57
N PRO A 130 6.11 3.77 7.49
CA PRO A 130 7.30 4.56 7.16
C PRO A 130 8.35 3.76 6.37
N GLU A 131 8.51 2.47 6.69
CA GLU A 131 9.43 1.57 6.00
C GLU A 131 9.00 1.32 4.55
N ALA A 132 7.72 1.00 4.31
CA ALA A 132 7.17 0.78 2.98
C ALA A 132 7.31 2.04 2.11
N ILE A 133 6.93 3.21 2.64
CA ILE A 133 7.07 4.51 1.96
C ILE A 133 8.53 4.82 1.61
N ALA A 134 9.47 4.57 2.52
CA ALA A 134 10.90 4.78 2.25
C ALA A 134 11.43 3.92 1.09
N LEU A 135 10.96 2.66 1.00
CA LEU A 135 11.31 1.75 -0.10
C LEU A 135 10.72 2.23 -1.43
N LYS A 136 9.50 2.74 -1.42
CA LYS A 136 8.86 3.31 -2.60
C LYS A 136 9.54 4.61 -3.06
N CYS A 137 9.98 5.48 -2.15
CA CYS A 137 10.81 6.64 -2.50
C CYS A 137 12.12 6.21 -3.20
N ARG A 138 12.76 5.14 -2.71
CA ARG A 138 13.94 4.57 -3.35
C ARG A 138 13.62 4.07 -4.75
N TYR A 139 12.54 3.29 -4.89
CA TYR A 139 12.10 2.78 -6.18
C TYR A 139 11.83 3.90 -7.20
N VAL A 140 11.18 4.99 -6.79
CA VAL A 140 10.94 6.15 -7.65
C VAL A 140 12.26 6.71 -8.22
N LYS A 141 13.29 6.86 -7.38
CA LYS A 141 14.61 7.35 -7.81
C LYS A 141 15.31 6.35 -8.74
N GLU A 142 15.31 5.07 -8.39
CA GLU A 142 15.96 4.01 -9.16
C GLU A 142 15.30 3.79 -10.54
N ALA A 143 13.99 3.88 -10.61
CA ALA A 143 13.22 3.72 -11.84
C ALA A 143 13.08 5.00 -12.68
N GLY A 144 13.59 6.14 -12.19
CA GLY A 144 13.51 7.43 -12.89
C GLY A 144 12.08 7.96 -13.04
N LEU A 145 11.22 7.70 -12.05
CA LEU A 145 9.84 8.19 -12.06
C LEU A 145 9.78 9.68 -11.68
N ALA A 146 8.66 10.35 -12.05
CA ALA A 146 8.47 11.77 -11.77
C ALA A 146 8.29 12.07 -10.28
N GLY A 147 7.78 11.14 -9.47
CA GLY A 147 7.60 11.36 -8.06
C GLY A 147 6.52 10.49 -7.40
N ILE A 148 6.08 10.96 -6.25
CA ILE A 148 5.04 10.34 -5.41
C ILE A 148 3.90 11.35 -5.19
N MET A 149 2.66 10.89 -5.32
CA MET A 149 1.49 11.56 -4.77
C MET A 149 0.90 10.72 -3.64
N TYR A 150 0.08 11.29 -2.78
CA TYR A 150 -0.55 10.55 -1.69
C TYR A 150 -2.02 10.92 -1.50
N TRP A 151 -2.81 10.00 -0.97
CA TRP A 151 -4.20 10.14 -0.60
C TRP A 151 -4.42 9.55 0.80
N GLU A 152 -4.83 10.33 1.84
CA GLU A 152 -4.99 11.78 1.76
C GLU A 152 -4.33 12.46 2.98
N HIS A 153 -4.12 13.74 2.88
CA HIS A 153 -3.38 14.53 3.88
C HIS A 153 -3.98 14.41 5.29
N GLY A 154 -5.30 14.38 5.42
CA GLY A 154 -6.00 14.28 6.72
C GLY A 154 -5.77 12.96 7.46
N CYS A 155 -5.32 11.93 6.76
CA CYS A 155 -5.05 10.61 7.35
C CYS A 155 -3.68 10.50 8.04
N ASP A 156 -2.74 11.43 7.81
CA ASP A 156 -1.43 11.51 8.49
C ASP A 156 -1.31 12.80 9.31
N ARG A 157 -2.07 12.91 10.40
CA ARG A 157 -2.13 14.11 11.26
C ARG A 157 -0.79 14.40 11.95
N THR A 158 0.08 13.42 12.07
CA THR A 158 1.43 13.57 12.64
C THR A 158 2.46 14.01 11.62
N HIS A 159 2.11 13.99 10.33
CA HIS A 159 2.99 14.20 9.18
C HIS A 159 4.21 13.25 9.16
N GLU A 160 4.07 12.04 9.73
CA GLU A 160 5.15 11.07 9.78
C GLU A 160 5.47 10.52 8.40
N LEU A 161 4.45 10.04 7.66
CA LEU A 161 4.61 9.53 6.30
C LEU A 161 5.04 10.63 5.35
N LEU A 162 4.46 11.83 5.48
CA LEU A 162 4.86 12.98 4.67
C LEU A 162 6.33 13.35 4.86
N ARG A 163 6.83 13.32 6.12
CA ARG A 163 8.26 13.54 6.39
C ARG A 163 9.15 12.44 5.81
N VAL A 164 8.70 11.19 5.75
CA VAL A 164 9.45 10.11 5.10
C VAL A 164 9.57 10.39 3.60
N ILE A 165 8.49 10.79 2.94
CA ILE A 165 8.52 11.18 1.53
C ILE A 165 9.50 12.34 1.33
N GLY A 166 9.39 13.42 2.12
CA GLY A 166 10.29 14.56 2.02
C GLY A 166 11.77 14.20 2.17
N ARG A 167 12.11 13.34 3.13
CA ARG A 167 13.49 12.83 3.31
C ARG A 167 13.95 11.93 2.17
N GLY A 168 13.02 11.17 1.59
CA GLY A 168 13.31 10.29 0.47
C GLY A 168 13.77 11.03 -0.79
N PHE A 169 13.40 12.31 -0.92
CA PHE A 169 13.76 13.16 -2.09
C PHE A 169 14.71 14.32 -1.77
N ALA A 170 15.15 14.44 -0.52
CA ALA A 170 16.16 15.43 -0.10
C ALA A 170 17.57 15.10 -0.63
#